data_424af8b241fcf15cdf05a2d35ff67995
#
_entry.id   424af8b241fcf15cdf05a2d35ff67995
#
_cell.length_a   1.000
_cell.length_b   1.000
_cell.length_c   1.000
_cell.angle_alpha   90.00
_cell.angle_beta   90.00
_cell.angle_gamma   90.00
#
_symmetry.space_group_name_H-M   'P 1'
#
loop_
_entity.id
_entity.type
_entity.pdbx_description
1 polymer ?
#
loop_
_entity_poly.entity_id
_entity_poly.type
_entity_poly.pdbx_seq_one_letter_code
_entity_poly.pdbx_strand_id
1 'polypeptide(L)'
;MPVHFTATALTRAPLPPRKRAQALVCLSMWFVLLTGCDPFHTGFDDVEDAQVYTAATLTPVADDSPTTLNVMNWNAKYGAGRIDFFFDCHGDRSLMNAQEVEANLDALAAKINQVDPDVLLLQEIDVNSKRAAYIDQVQYLLDKTDLNHAVYASQWRADYVPSDGVGPVDSGNAIFSKYPLKNATRVAMPPIASQDAITRYFYLKRNMLIADVDVGRDDVVVVNVHTAAYSTDGT
;
A
#
# COMPACT_ATOMS: atom_id res chain seq x y z
N MET A 1 -35.24 -22.58 72.20
CA MET A 1 -34.76 -21.20 72.14
C MET A 1 -34.53 -20.86 70.67
N PRO A 2 -35.28 -19.95 70.04
CA PRO A 2 -35.05 -19.56 68.65
C PRO A 2 -34.02 -18.40 68.65
N VAL A 3 -32.99 -18.54 67.80
CA VAL A 3 -31.96 -17.53 67.58
C VAL A 3 -32.43 -16.65 66.42
N HIS A 4 -32.68 -15.34 66.72
CA HIS A 4 -33.01 -14.34 65.71
C HIS A 4 -31.70 -13.77 65.08
N PHE A 5 -31.49 -13.95 63.80
CA PHE A 5 -30.49 -13.21 63.01
C PHE A 5 -31.10 -11.93 62.46
N THR A 6 -30.62 -10.78 62.89
CA THR A 6 -30.95 -9.47 62.29
C THR A 6 -29.90 -9.20 61.18
N ALA A 7 -30.35 -9.17 59.95
CA ALA A 7 -29.54 -8.75 58.79
C ALA A 7 -29.52 -7.20 58.73
N THR A 8 -28.34 -6.63 59.00
CA THR A 8 -28.10 -5.18 58.85
C THR A 8 -27.77 -4.91 57.38
N ALA A 9 -28.69 -4.21 56.69
CA ALA A 9 -28.45 -3.78 55.29
C ALA A 9 -27.41 -2.66 55.29
N LEU A 10 -26.23 -2.96 54.73
CA LEU A 10 -25.19 -1.97 54.45
C LEU A 10 -25.63 -1.11 53.27
N THR A 11 -26.20 0.07 53.55
CA THR A 11 -26.43 1.09 52.53
C THR A 11 -25.11 1.71 52.13
N ARG A 12 -24.64 1.41 50.87
CA ARG A 12 -23.51 2.09 50.28
C ARG A 12 -23.82 3.59 50.12
N ALA A 13 -23.05 4.43 50.75
CA ALA A 13 -23.12 5.87 50.57
C ALA A 13 -22.88 6.25 49.08
N PRO A 14 -23.64 7.20 48.52
CA PRO A 14 -23.42 7.65 47.17
C PRO A 14 -22.04 8.36 47.06
N LEU A 15 -21.31 8.02 46.01
CA LEU A 15 -20.01 8.66 45.72
C LEU A 15 -20.17 10.18 45.56
N PRO A 16 -19.23 11.00 46.10
CA PRO A 16 -19.28 12.43 45.98
C PRO A 16 -19.30 12.89 44.51
N PRO A 17 -19.96 13.99 44.15
CA PRO A 17 -20.19 14.42 42.76
C PRO A 17 -18.93 14.60 41.93
N ARG A 18 -17.81 14.96 42.56
CA ARG A 18 -16.47 15.05 41.89
C ARG A 18 -15.95 13.70 41.37
N LYS A 19 -16.18 12.60 42.08
CA LYS A 19 -15.75 11.25 41.63
C LYS A 19 -16.63 10.71 40.50
N ARG A 20 -17.91 11.10 40.45
CA ARG A 20 -18.80 10.76 39.34
C ARG A 20 -18.43 11.49 38.07
N ALA A 21 -18.03 12.76 38.14
CA ALA A 21 -17.58 13.52 36.98
C ALA A 21 -16.25 12.96 36.43
N GLN A 22 -15.31 12.59 37.28
CA GLN A 22 -14.05 11.96 36.86
C GLN A 22 -14.27 10.58 36.20
N ALA A 23 -15.16 9.76 36.73
CA ALA A 23 -15.49 8.46 36.12
C ALA A 23 -16.18 8.62 34.77
N LEU A 24 -17.05 9.62 34.61
CA LEU A 24 -17.69 9.93 33.31
C LEU A 24 -16.71 10.48 32.29
N VAL A 25 -15.77 11.32 32.68
CA VAL A 25 -14.71 11.85 31.80
C VAL A 25 -13.75 10.74 31.37
N CYS A 26 -13.34 9.83 32.26
CA CYS A 26 -12.55 8.67 31.91
C CYS A 26 -13.29 7.72 30.98
N LEU A 27 -14.59 7.50 31.18
CA LEU A 27 -15.39 6.62 30.32
C LEU A 27 -15.60 7.23 28.93
N SER A 28 -15.80 8.55 28.83
CA SER A 28 -15.92 9.25 27.54
C SER A 28 -14.57 9.31 26.81
N MET A 29 -13.46 9.45 27.50
CA MET A 29 -12.11 9.36 26.90
C MET A 29 -11.81 7.94 26.36
N TRP A 30 -12.25 6.89 27.04
CA TRP A 30 -12.14 5.52 26.52
C TRP A 30 -13.00 5.29 25.28
N PHE A 31 -14.20 5.89 25.22
CA PHE A 31 -15.08 5.78 24.03
C PHE A 31 -14.53 6.53 22.81
N VAL A 32 -13.84 7.66 22.98
CA VAL A 32 -13.18 8.42 21.91
C VAL A 32 -11.95 7.66 21.38
N LEU A 33 -11.26 6.88 22.23
CA LEU A 33 -10.14 6.03 21.82
C LEU A 33 -10.58 4.80 21.00
N LEU A 34 -11.86 4.40 21.08
CA LEU A 34 -12.40 3.26 20.33
C LEU A 34 -12.93 3.63 18.93
N THR A 35 -13.03 4.93 18.61
CA THR A 35 -13.45 5.43 17.29
C THR A 35 -12.31 6.01 16.46
N GLY A 36 -11.06 5.86 16.93
CA GLY A 36 -9.87 6.27 16.19
C GLY A 36 -9.62 5.36 14.99
N CYS A 37 -9.22 5.94 13.85
CA CYS A 37 -8.70 5.17 12.72
C CYS A 37 -7.54 4.27 13.23
N ASP A 38 -7.52 3.02 12.76
CA ASP A 38 -6.44 2.09 13.08
C ASP A 38 -5.16 2.51 12.34
N PRO A 39 -4.11 2.97 13.03
CA PRO A 39 -2.92 3.49 12.37
C PRO A 39 -2.00 2.40 11.82
N PHE A 40 -2.24 1.13 12.18
CA PHE A 40 -1.38 0.01 11.80
C PHE A 40 -1.84 -0.70 10.54
N HIS A 41 -3.09 -0.47 10.16
CA HIS A 41 -3.72 -1.23 9.10
C HIS A 41 -4.73 -0.38 8.34
N THR A 42 -4.67 -0.42 7.02
CA THR A 42 -5.71 0.07 6.13
C THR A 42 -6.46 -1.12 5.54
N GLY A 43 -7.77 -1.15 5.77
CA GLY A 43 -8.66 -2.06 5.04
C GLY A 43 -8.80 -1.62 3.59
N PHE A 44 -8.95 -2.58 2.70
CA PHE A 44 -9.27 -2.35 1.29
C PHE A 44 -10.55 -3.12 0.98
N ASP A 45 -11.37 -2.58 0.11
CA ASP A 45 -12.51 -3.32 -0.43
C ASP A 45 -12.05 -4.45 -1.36
N ASP A 46 -12.90 -5.44 -1.58
CA ASP A 46 -12.60 -6.56 -2.49
C ASP A 46 -12.36 -6.06 -3.92
N VAL A 47 -13.09 -5.02 -4.31
CA VAL A 47 -12.93 -4.34 -5.61
C VAL A 47 -13.05 -2.84 -5.37
N GLU A 48 -12.05 -2.07 -5.80
CA GLU A 48 -12.03 -0.60 -5.70
C GLU A 48 -11.33 0.03 -6.90
N ASP A 49 -11.61 1.30 -7.17
CA ASP A 49 -10.94 2.05 -8.23
C ASP A 49 -9.45 2.24 -7.90
N ALA A 50 -8.60 2.07 -8.90
CA ALA A 50 -7.17 2.35 -8.78
C ALA A 50 -6.90 3.86 -8.87
N GLN A 51 -5.82 4.32 -8.24
CA GLN A 51 -5.37 5.70 -8.33
C GLN A 51 -4.80 5.98 -9.72
N VAL A 52 -5.24 7.09 -10.35
CA VAL A 52 -4.84 7.47 -11.72
C VAL A 52 -3.79 8.57 -11.68
N TYR A 53 -2.78 8.45 -12.54
CA TYR A 53 -1.68 9.39 -12.73
C TYR A 53 -1.54 9.77 -14.20
N THR A 54 -1.02 10.97 -14.43
CA THR A 54 -0.67 11.46 -15.77
C THR A 54 0.67 12.19 -15.67
N ALA A 55 1.53 12.01 -16.65
CA ALA A 55 2.80 12.71 -16.73
C ALA A 55 2.58 14.24 -16.80
N ALA A 56 3.47 15.02 -16.19
CA ALA A 56 3.38 16.49 -16.22
C ALA A 56 3.49 17.04 -17.65
N THR A 57 4.18 16.33 -18.54
CA THR A 57 4.26 16.61 -19.97
C THR A 57 4.04 15.33 -20.75
N LEU A 58 3.05 15.32 -21.64
CA LEU A 58 2.77 14.16 -22.46
C LEU A 58 3.76 14.06 -23.64
N THR A 59 4.32 12.88 -23.84
CA THR A 59 5.13 12.53 -25.00
C THR A 59 4.22 12.07 -26.13
N PRO A 60 4.32 12.65 -27.35
CA PRO A 60 3.52 12.20 -28.50
C PRO A 60 3.77 10.73 -28.83
N VAL A 61 2.71 9.98 -29.03
CA VAL A 61 2.77 8.57 -29.45
C VAL A 61 2.82 8.52 -30.98
N ALA A 62 3.80 7.83 -31.54
CA ALA A 62 4.02 7.80 -32.98
C ALA A 62 2.96 6.97 -33.74
N ASP A 63 2.43 5.91 -33.13
CA ASP A 63 1.36 5.06 -33.64
C ASP A 63 0.28 4.93 -32.56
N ASP A 64 -0.89 5.51 -32.80
CA ASP A 64 -2.03 5.49 -31.88
C ASP A 64 -2.88 4.20 -31.98
N SER A 65 -2.55 3.33 -32.94
CA SER A 65 -3.29 2.09 -33.20
C SER A 65 -2.36 0.90 -33.50
N PRO A 66 -1.39 0.61 -32.59
CA PRO A 66 -0.38 -0.41 -32.83
C PRO A 66 -0.99 -1.81 -32.96
N THR A 67 -0.33 -2.67 -33.73
CA THR A 67 -0.69 -4.09 -33.85
C THR A 67 0.01 -4.98 -32.83
N THR A 68 1.06 -4.46 -32.19
CA THR A 68 1.87 -5.14 -31.17
C THR A 68 2.24 -4.16 -30.09
N LEU A 69 2.30 -4.62 -28.84
CA LEU A 69 2.75 -3.84 -27.69
C LEU A 69 4.04 -4.45 -27.12
N ASN A 70 5.03 -3.60 -26.87
CA ASN A 70 6.21 -3.96 -26.12
C ASN A 70 5.91 -3.82 -24.62
N VAL A 71 5.90 -4.92 -23.88
CA VAL A 71 5.57 -4.95 -22.45
C VAL A 71 6.82 -5.26 -21.62
N MET A 72 7.13 -4.39 -20.65
CA MET A 72 8.17 -4.59 -19.66
C MET A 72 7.56 -4.90 -18.30
N ASN A 73 8.14 -5.85 -17.56
CA ASN A 73 7.74 -6.20 -16.20
C ASN A 73 8.96 -6.14 -15.26
N TRP A 74 8.82 -5.47 -14.10
CA TRP A 74 9.92 -5.30 -13.16
C TRP A 74 9.43 -5.11 -11.72
N ASN A 75 10.04 -5.84 -10.76
CA ASN A 75 9.89 -5.54 -9.34
C ASN A 75 10.84 -4.38 -8.97
N ALA A 76 10.29 -3.24 -8.56
CA ALA A 76 11.05 -2.01 -8.30
C ALA A 76 11.76 -2.00 -6.94
N LYS A 77 11.45 -2.97 -6.06
CA LYS A 77 11.98 -3.03 -4.68
C LYS A 77 11.88 -1.64 -4.00
N TYR A 78 10.72 -0.99 -4.08
CA TYR A 78 10.41 0.34 -3.51
C TYR A 78 11.52 1.40 -3.75
N GLY A 79 12.18 1.34 -4.90
CA GLY A 79 13.29 2.25 -5.25
C GLY A 79 14.60 1.97 -4.51
N ALA A 80 14.75 0.84 -3.85
CA ALA A 80 15.96 0.50 -3.10
C ALA A 80 17.16 0.12 -3.99
N GLY A 81 16.90 -0.30 -5.22
CA GLY A 81 17.97 -0.76 -6.10
C GLY A 81 18.71 -1.95 -5.48
N ARG A 82 20.00 -1.76 -5.16
CA ARG A 82 20.85 -2.79 -4.52
C ARG A 82 21.08 -2.57 -3.03
N ILE A 83 20.39 -1.64 -2.42
CA ILE A 83 20.47 -1.43 -0.96
C ILE A 83 19.83 -2.63 -0.26
N ASP A 84 20.55 -3.22 0.68
CA ASP A 84 20.06 -4.33 1.49
C ASP A 84 19.34 -3.79 2.74
N PHE A 85 18.09 -4.21 2.92
CA PHE A 85 17.24 -3.85 4.05
C PHE A 85 17.29 -4.95 5.12
N PHE A 86 16.81 -4.64 6.34
CA PHE A 86 16.82 -5.54 7.50
C PHE A 86 16.13 -6.91 7.25
N PHE A 87 15.24 -6.99 6.26
CA PHE A 87 14.59 -8.25 5.85
C PHE A 87 15.32 -8.96 4.71
N ASP A 88 16.38 -8.37 4.14
CA ASP A 88 17.31 -9.06 3.25
C ASP A 88 18.34 -9.84 4.09
N CYS A 89 18.94 -10.91 3.55
CA CYS A 89 19.79 -11.82 4.31
C CYS A 89 21.00 -11.17 5.00
N HIS A 90 21.45 -10.00 4.54
CA HIS A 90 22.66 -9.31 5.04
C HIS A 90 22.44 -7.82 5.29
N GLY A 91 21.20 -7.35 5.21
CA GLY A 91 20.87 -5.93 5.33
C GLY A 91 20.61 -5.51 6.78
N ASP A 92 20.87 -4.25 7.06
CA ASP A 92 20.61 -3.58 8.34
C ASP A 92 19.85 -2.26 8.19
N ARG A 93 19.53 -1.86 6.96
CA ARG A 93 18.81 -0.63 6.65
C ARG A 93 17.31 -0.80 6.80
N SER A 94 16.65 0.24 7.28
CA SER A 94 15.18 0.35 7.30
C SER A 94 14.67 1.54 6.48
N LEU A 95 15.53 2.52 6.22
CA LEU A 95 15.19 3.78 5.54
C LEU A 95 16.27 4.14 4.52
N MET A 96 15.84 4.81 3.45
CA MET A 96 16.69 5.49 2.49
C MET A 96 16.55 7.00 2.64
N ASN A 97 17.57 7.75 2.26
CA ASN A 97 17.44 9.19 2.05
C ASN A 97 16.96 9.49 0.63
N ALA A 98 16.52 10.74 0.38
CA ALA A 98 15.98 11.14 -0.91
C ALA A 98 16.98 10.95 -2.06
N GLN A 99 18.26 11.27 -1.85
CA GLN A 99 19.30 11.13 -2.88
C GLN A 99 19.50 9.68 -3.32
N GLU A 100 19.45 8.72 -2.38
CA GLU A 100 19.55 7.30 -2.69
C GLU A 100 18.37 6.83 -3.53
N VAL A 101 17.15 7.22 -3.13
CA VAL A 101 15.92 6.86 -3.86
C VAL A 101 15.92 7.48 -5.26
N GLU A 102 16.19 8.77 -5.38
CA GLU A 102 16.25 9.48 -6.66
C GLU A 102 17.31 8.88 -7.60
N ALA A 103 18.51 8.59 -7.10
CA ALA A 103 19.55 7.96 -7.91
C ALA A 103 19.13 6.58 -8.45
N ASN A 104 18.46 5.78 -7.63
CA ASN A 104 17.97 4.46 -8.04
C ASN A 104 16.81 4.59 -9.04
N LEU A 105 15.88 5.55 -8.82
CA LEU A 105 14.78 5.80 -9.74
C LEU A 105 15.26 6.38 -11.06
N ASP A 106 16.27 7.26 -11.07
CA ASP A 106 16.89 7.76 -12.29
C ASP A 106 17.55 6.62 -13.09
N ALA A 107 18.21 5.67 -12.42
CA ALA A 107 18.77 4.49 -13.08
C ALA A 107 17.68 3.57 -13.66
N LEU A 108 16.57 3.42 -12.94
CA LEU A 108 15.38 2.66 -13.43
C LEU A 108 14.75 3.37 -14.62
N ALA A 109 14.52 4.70 -14.54
CA ALA A 109 13.99 5.50 -15.64
C ALA A 109 14.88 5.42 -16.90
N ALA A 110 16.20 5.51 -16.73
CA ALA A 110 17.15 5.33 -17.84
C ALA A 110 17.01 3.95 -18.49
N LYS A 111 16.79 2.88 -17.68
CA LYS A 111 16.55 1.54 -18.18
C LYS A 111 15.21 1.41 -18.90
N ILE A 112 14.16 2.01 -18.38
CA ILE A 112 12.82 2.06 -19.01
C ILE A 112 12.95 2.75 -20.38
N ASN A 113 13.56 3.94 -20.43
CA ASN A 113 13.76 4.68 -21.69
C ASN A 113 14.64 3.91 -22.70
N GLN A 114 15.63 3.14 -22.21
CA GLN A 114 16.45 2.28 -23.09
C GLN A 114 15.65 1.13 -23.73
N VAL A 115 14.70 0.55 -22.96
CA VAL A 115 13.83 -0.54 -23.43
C VAL A 115 12.69 0.00 -24.29
N ASP A 116 12.24 1.23 -23.99
CA ASP A 116 11.15 1.94 -24.65
C ASP A 116 9.84 1.12 -24.70
N PRO A 117 9.33 0.64 -23.53
CA PRO A 117 8.12 -0.17 -23.51
C PRO A 117 6.88 0.68 -23.82
N ASP A 118 5.88 0.08 -24.43
CA ASP A 118 4.54 0.67 -24.60
C ASP A 118 3.74 0.57 -23.30
N VAL A 119 3.94 -0.52 -22.55
CA VAL A 119 3.34 -0.79 -21.25
C VAL A 119 4.41 -1.29 -20.27
N LEU A 120 4.44 -0.74 -19.07
CA LEU A 120 5.33 -1.14 -17.98
C LEU A 120 4.53 -1.59 -16.77
N LEU A 121 4.83 -2.77 -16.24
CA LEU A 121 4.26 -3.35 -15.03
C LEU A 121 5.30 -3.29 -13.93
N LEU A 122 5.03 -2.52 -12.86
CA LEU A 122 5.89 -2.45 -11.69
C LEU A 122 5.21 -3.07 -10.47
N GLN A 123 5.98 -3.81 -9.69
CA GLN A 123 5.61 -4.28 -8.36
C GLN A 123 6.53 -3.62 -7.34
N GLU A 124 6.07 -3.59 -6.08
CA GLU A 124 6.80 -2.96 -4.97
C GLU A 124 7.18 -1.51 -5.27
N ILE A 125 6.25 -0.70 -5.75
CA ILE A 125 6.42 0.73 -5.94
C ILE A 125 5.81 1.49 -4.76
N ASP A 126 6.51 2.47 -4.20
CA ASP A 126 6.07 3.28 -3.06
C ASP A 126 5.58 4.65 -3.53
N VAL A 127 4.49 5.15 -2.90
CA VAL A 127 3.95 6.48 -3.22
C VAL A 127 3.98 7.46 -2.04
N ASN A 128 3.99 6.98 -0.80
CA ASN A 128 4.05 7.82 0.41
C ASN A 128 4.67 7.06 1.58
N SER A 129 5.83 6.46 1.35
CA SER A 129 6.52 5.63 2.36
C SER A 129 7.72 6.35 2.94
N LYS A 130 7.82 6.40 4.26
CA LYS A 130 8.97 6.96 4.95
C LYS A 130 10.28 6.26 4.55
N ARG A 131 10.24 4.93 4.35
CA ARG A 131 11.41 4.15 3.92
C ARG A 131 11.99 4.60 2.59
N ALA A 132 11.16 5.21 1.73
CA ALA A 132 11.53 5.75 0.44
C ALA A 132 11.47 7.29 0.41
N ALA A 133 11.77 7.94 1.56
CA ALA A 133 11.84 9.39 1.74
C ALA A 133 10.56 10.13 1.30
N TYR A 134 9.40 9.48 1.36
CA TYR A 134 8.09 10.01 0.93
C TYR A 134 8.00 10.40 -0.55
N ILE A 135 8.92 9.92 -1.39
CA ILE A 135 8.88 10.19 -2.83
C ILE A 135 7.73 9.39 -3.45
N ASP A 136 6.86 10.07 -4.20
CA ASP A 136 5.90 9.43 -5.08
C ASP A 136 6.64 8.87 -6.31
N GLN A 137 6.98 7.60 -6.24
CA GLN A 137 7.79 6.94 -7.27
C GLN A 137 7.02 6.75 -8.57
N VAL A 138 5.67 6.71 -8.53
CA VAL A 138 4.84 6.61 -9.74
C VAL A 138 4.94 7.90 -10.53
N GLN A 139 4.68 9.05 -9.88
CA GLN A 139 4.79 10.35 -10.56
C GLN A 139 6.23 10.62 -10.98
N TYR A 140 7.21 10.28 -10.13
CA TYR A 140 8.63 10.48 -10.45
C TYR A 140 9.04 9.77 -11.75
N LEU A 141 8.65 8.49 -11.92
CA LEU A 141 8.97 7.73 -13.11
C LEU A 141 8.20 8.22 -14.35
N LEU A 142 6.95 8.65 -14.20
CA LEU A 142 6.20 9.29 -15.29
C LEU A 142 6.93 10.53 -15.82
N ASP A 143 7.42 11.39 -14.90
CA ASP A 143 8.08 12.64 -15.28
C ASP A 143 9.51 12.46 -15.83
N LYS A 144 10.06 11.23 -15.74
CA LYS A 144 11.41 10.88 -16.21
C LYS A 144 11.45 9.92 -17.39
N THR A 145 10.29 9.46 -17.84
CA THR A 145 10.16 8.49 -18.95
C THR A 145 9.21 9.02 -20.03
N ASP A 146 9.16 8.32 -21.16
CA ASP A 146 8.22 8.62 -22.24
C ASP A 146 6.83 7.98 -22.05
N LEU A 147 6.55 7.47 -20.84
CA LEU A 147 5.23 6.95 -20.47
C LEU A 147 4.33 8.09 -20.02
N ASN A 148 3.08 8.11 -20.53
CA ASN A 148 2.16 9.23 -20.37
C ASN A 148 1.18 9.07 -19.20
N HIS A 149 0.79 7.83 -18.92
CA HIS A 149 -0.28 7.49 -17.99
C HIS A 149 0.18 6.38 -17.05
N ALA A 150 -0.30 6.41 -15.82
CA ALA A 150 -0.16 5.29 -14.91
C ALA A 150 -1.38 5.12 -14.03
N VAL A 151 -1.54 3.90 -13.51
CA VAL A 151 -2.50 3.56 -12.46
C VAL A 151 -1.78 2.80 -11.36
N TYR A 152 -2.22 3.01 -10.12
CA TYR A 152 -1.58 2.45 -8.93
C TYR A 152 -2.61 1.83 -7.99
N ALA A 153 -2.29 0.69 -7.41
CA ALA A 153 -3.08 0.03 -6.39
C ALA A 153 -2.22 -0.40 -5.20
N SER A 154 -2.52 0.15 -4.03
CA SER A 154 -1.86 -0.24 -2.78
C SER A 154 -2.10 -1.71 -2.46
N GLN A 155 -1.07 -2.37 -1.99
CA GLN A 155 -1.13 -3.69 -1.35
C GLN A 155 -0.71 -3.65 0.12
N TRP A 156 -0.06 -2.60 0.55
CA TRP A 156 0.33 -2.35 1.93
C TRP A 156 0.25 -0.85 2.23
N ARG A 157 -0.73 -0.48 3.05
CA ARG A 157 -0.88 0.90 3.52
C ARG A 157 -1.05 0.86 5.02
N ALA A 158 -0.22 1.61 5.74
CA ALA A 158 -0.30 1.80 7.18
C ALA A 158 0.25 3.19 7.54
N ASP A 159 -0.42 3.88 8.46
CA ASP A 159 0.04 5.18 8.93
C ASP A 159 1.27 5.04 9.84
N TYR A 160 1.45 3.87 10.45
CA TYR A 160 2.58 3.60 11.32
C TYR A 160 2.94 2.11 11.37
N VAL A 161 4.16 1.80 10.93
CA VAL A 161 4.80 0.48 11.12
C VAL A 161 5.86 0.64 12.21
N PRO A 162 5.69 0.00 13.38
CA PRO A 162 6.57 0.18 14.52
C PRO A 162 7.95 -0.46 14.33
N SER A 163 8.04 -1.48 13.48
CA SER A 163 9.27 -2.24 13.27
C SER A 163 10.37 -1.38 12.66
N ASP A 164 11.54 -1.40 13.28
CA ASP A 164 12.79 -0.82 12.77
C ASP A 164 12.70 0.65 12.31
N GLY A 165 11.71 1.38 12.80
CA GLY A 165 11.52 2.79 12.47
C GLY A 165 10.95 3.06 11.08
N VAL A 166 10.38 2.05 10.43
CA VAL A 166 9.78 2.13 9.08
C VAL A 166 8.74 3.24 8.98
N GLY A 167 7.89 3.42 10.02
CA GLY A 167 6.88 4.49 10.07
C GLY A 167 5.77 4.30 9.03
N PRO A 168 5.28 5.39 8.40
CA PRO A 168 4.25 5.29 7.38
C PRO A 168 4.74 4.55 6.12
N VAL A 169 3.84 3.78 5.51
CA VAL A 169 4.08 3.06 4.26
C VAL A 169 2.85 3.08 3.37
N ASP A 170 3.04 3.27 2.08
CA ASP A 170 2.09 2.98 1.03
C ASP A 170 2.85 2.39 -0.16
N SER A 171 2.69 1.09 -0.38
CA SER A 171 3.42 0.29 -1.37
C SER A 171 2.46 -0.60 -2.15
N GLY A 172 2.66 -0.69 -3.46
CA GLY A 172 1.72 -1.40 -4.30
C GLY A 172 2.25 -1.84 -5.65
N ASN A 173 1.29 -2.05 -6.55
CA ASN A 173 1.51 -2.36 -7.95
C ASN A 173 1.15 -1.15 -8.82
N ALA A 174 1.86 -0.94 -9.93
CA ALA A 174 1.54 0.09 -10.89
C ALA A 174 1.58 -0.45 -12.33
N ILE A 175 0.71 0.09 -13.19
CA ILE A 175 0.73 -0.09 -14.65
C ILE A 175 0.99 1.29 -15.23
N PHE A 176 2.02 1.39 -16.06
CA PHE A 176 2.32 2.60 -16.83
C PHE A 176 2.10 2.32 -18.31
N SER A 177 1.74 3.34 -19.08
CA SER A 177 1.48 3.20 -20.50
C SER A 177 1.79 4.50 -21.26
N LYS A 178 2.23 4.36 -22.51
CA LYS A 178 2.24 5.47 -23.47
C LYS A 178 0.82 5.89 -23.85
N TYR A 179 -0.12 4.92 -23.83
CA TYR A 179 -1.52 5.07 -24.23
C TYR A 179 -2.42 5.36 -23.02
N PRO A 180 -3.61 5.95 -23.22
CA PRO A 180 -4.55 6.16 -22.12
C PRO A 180 -4.94 4.85 -21.43
N LEU A 181 -5.09 4.93 -20.10
CA LEU A 181 -5.55 3.82 -19.26
C LEU A 181 -6.99 4.08 -18.81
N LYS A 182 -7.85 3.06 -18.95
CA LYS A 182 -9.27 3.11 -18.59
C LYS A 182 -9.62 2.00 -17.61
N ASN A 183 -10.78 2.12 -16.94
CA ASN A 183 -11.38 1.09 -16.11
C ASN A 183 -10.41 0.47 -15.08
N ALA A 184 -9.48 1.30 -14.56
CA ALA A 184 -8.42 0.83 -13.69
C ALA A 184 -8.98 0.40 -12.33
N THR A 185 -8.80 -0.87 -11.97
CA THR A 185 -9.43 -1.49 -10.82
C THR A 185 -8.41 -2.32 -10.03
N ARG A 186 -8.47 -2.15 -8.71
CA ARG A 186 -7.83 -3.04 -7.75
C ARG A 186 -8.79 -4.16 -7.39
N VAL A 187 -8.38 -5.41 -7.56
CA VAL A 187 -9.15 -6.60 -7.14
C VAL A 187 -8.36 -7.35 -6.08
N ALA A 188 -8.93 -7.53 -4.89
CA ALA A 188 -8.27 -8.21 -3.78
C ALA A 188 -7.99 -9.67 -4.15
N MET A 189 -6.80 -10.15 -3.78
CA MET A 189 -6.47 -11.56 -3.84
C MET A 189 -6.74 -12.22 -2.49
N PRO A 190 -7.10 -13.50 -2.45
CA PRO A 190 -7.28 -14.23 -1.20
C PRO A 190 -6.03 -14.15 -0.33
N PRO A 191 -6.17 -14.02 0.99
CA PRO A 191 -5.03 -14.11 1.90
C PRO A 191 -4.45 -15.52 1.91
N ILE A 192 -3.18 -15.65 2.28
CA ILE A 192 -2.53 -16.97 2.43
C ILE A 192 -3.27 -17.76 3.52
N ALA A 193 -3.77 -18.94 3.17
CA ALA A 193 -4.66 -19.74 4.04
C ALA A 193 -3.98 -20.15 5.35
N SER A 194 -2.67 -20.44 5.33
CA SER A 194 -1.87 -20.90 6.48
C SER A 194 -1.53 -19.80 7.49
N GLN A 195 -1.77 -18.52 7.17
CA GLN A 195 -1.47 -17.41 8.09
C GLN A 195 -2.51 -17.31 9.22
N ASP A 196 -2.05 -17.09 10.45
CA ASP A 196 -2.90 -16.75 11.58
C ASP A 196 -3.49 -15.31 11.47
N ALA A 197 -4.44 -14.98 12.34
CA ALA A 197 -5.16 -13.71 12.28
C ALA A 197 -4.25 -12.48 12.51
N ILE A 198 -3.22 -12.58 13.36
CA ILE A 198 -2.30 -11.49 13.67
C ILE A 198 -1.39 -11.26 12.46
N THR A 199 -0.82 -12.32 11.90
CA THR A 199 -0.02 -12.25 10.70
C THR A 199 -0.82 -11.64 9.55
N ARG A 200 -2.05 -12.10 9.31
CA ARG A 200 -2.93 -11.53 8.27
C ARG A 200 -3.23 -10.06 8.49
N TYR A 201 -3.36 -9.62 9.73
CA TYR A 201 -3.63 -8.22 10.04
C TYR A 201 -2.50 -7.29 9.54
N PHE A 202 -1.24 -7.63 9.79
CA PHE A 202 -0.08 -6.83 9.38
C PHE A 202 0.45 -7.16 7.97
N TYR A 203 0.01 -8.27 7.38
CA TYR A 203 0.55 -8.73 6.10
C TYR A 203 0.01 -7.92 4.92
N LEU A 204 0.76 -7.97 3.81
CA LEU A 204 0.38 -7.36 2.54
C LEU A 204 -0.99 -7.85 2.07
N LYS A 205 -1.84 -6.91 1.63
CA LYS A 205 -3.15 -7.18 1.03
C LYS A 205 -2.96 -7.30 -0.48
N ARG A 206 -2.47 -8.46 -0.93
CA ARG A 206 -2.19 -8.72 -2.34
C ARG A 206 -3.40 -8.42 -3.22
N ASN A 207 -3.13 -7.93 -4.41
CA ASN A 207 -4.16 -7.58 -5.37
C ASN A 207 -3.73 -7.88 -6.81
N MET A 208 -4.71 -7.96 -7.69
CA MET A 208 -4.56 -7.76 -9.11
C MET A 208 -4.90 -6.31 -9.42
N LEU A 209 -3.99 -5.59 -10.07
CA LEU A 209 -4.28 -4.30 -10.68
C LEU A 209 -4.61 -4.55 -12.14
N ILE A 210 -5.83 -4.21 -12.52
CA ILE A 210 -6.36 -4.44 -13.87
C ILE A 210 -6.62 -3.07 -14.50
N ALA A 211 -6.25 -2.90 -15.77
CA ALA A 211 -6.58 -1.72 -16.54
C ALA A 211 -6.73 -2.06 -18.02
N ASP A 212 -7.52 -1.28 -18.73
CA ASP A 212 -7.64 -1.33 -20.18
C ASP A 212 -6.69 -0.28 -20.78
N VAL A 213 -5.80 -0.73 -21.65
CA VAL A 213 -4.92 0.13 -22.45
C VAL A 213 -5.65 0.47 -23.75
N ASP A 214 -5.97 1.75 -23.95
CA ASP A 214 -6.66 2.25 -25.14
C ASP A 214 -5.68 2.42 -26.31
N VAL A 215 -5.67 1.47 -27.22
CA VAL A 215 -4.82 1.50 -28.42
C VAL A 215 -5.61 1.90 -29.68
N GLY A 216 -6.57 2.78 -29.50
CA GLY A 216 -7.34 3.43 -30.57
C GLY A 216 -8.47 2.59 -31.13
N ARG A 217 -8.19 1.43 -31.73
CA ARG A 217 -9.23 0.55 -32.32
C ARG A 217 -9.83 -0.44 -31.35
N ASP A 218 -9.05 -0.89 -30.37
CA ASP A 218 -9.42 -1.90 -29.39
C ASP A 218 -8.82 -1.54 -28.02
N ASP A 219 -9.43 -2.04 -26.95
CA ASP A 219 -8.85 -1.97 -25.62
C ASP A 219 -8.12 -3.29 -25.33
N VAL A 220 -6.89 -3.20 -24.80
CA VAL A 220 -6.10 -4.36 -24.36
C VAL A 220 -6.13 -4.42 -22.84
N VAL A 221 -6.74 -5.48 -22.28
CA VAL A 221 -6.77 -5.70 -20.84
C VAL A 221 -5.40 -6.12 -20.35
N VAL A 222 -4.86 -5.37 -19.40
CA VAL A 222 -3.56 -5.64 -18.76
C VAL A 222 -3.78 -5.90 -17.28
N VAL A 223 -3.14 -6.96 -16.75
CA VAL A 223 -3.21 -7.35 -15.34
C VAL A 223 -1.82 -7.39 -14.75
N ASN A 224 -1.58 -6.58 -13.72
CA ASN A 224 -0.35 -6.61 -12.93
C ASN A 224 -0.60 -7.30 -11.59
N VAL A 225 0.19 -8.32 -11.28
CA VAL A 225 0.07 -9.14 -10.07
C VAL A 225 1.42 -9.28 -9.40
N HIS A 226 1.42 -9.13 -8.07
CA HIS A 226 2.56 -9.49 -7.23
C HIS A 226 2.15 -10.60 -6.27
N THR A 227 2.42 -11.85 -6.64
CA THR A 227 2.06 -13.04 -5.86
C THR A 227 2.96 -13.20 -4.63
N ALA A 228 2.54 -14.04 -3.68
CA ALA A 228 3.39 -14.41 -2.54
C ALA A 228 4.61 -15.21 -3.03
N ALA A 229 5.80 -14.84 -2.55
CA ALA A 229 7.05 -15.50 -2.94
C ALA A 229 7.20 -16.91 -2.35
N TYR A 230 6.58 -17.13 -1.18
CA TYR A 230 6.68 -18.39 -0.43
C TYR A 230 5.32 -18.78 0.11
N SER A 231 4.84 -19.98 -0.21
CA SER A 231 3.85 -20.69 0.57
C SER A 231 4.54 -21.92 1.16
N THR A 232 4.36 -22.15 2.46
CA THR A 232 4.94 -23.31 3.16
C THR A 232 4.24 -24.62 2.80
N ASP A 233 3.11 -24.54 2.12
CA ASP A 233 2.24 -25.64 1.71
C ASP A 233 2.19 -25.87 0.19
N GLY A 234 2.94 -25.09 -0.59
CA GLY A 234 3.05 -25.26 -2.05
C GLY A 234 1.79 -24.87 -2.84
N THR A 235 0.85 -24.12 -2.22
CA THR A 235 -0.37 -23.63 -2.87
C THR A 235 -0.32 -22.14 -3.17
#